data_ddf6d37f0c79916c49762f8803b7234c
#
_entry.id   ddf6d37f0c79916c49762f8803b7234c
#
_cell.length_a   1.000
_cell.length_b   1.000
_cell.length_c   1.000
_cell.angle_alpha   90.00
_cell.angle_beta   90.00
_cell.angle_gamma   90.00
#
_symmetry.space_group_name_H-M   'P 1'
#
loop_
_entity.id
_entity.type
_entity.pdbx_description
1 polymer ?
#
loop_
_entity_poly.entity_id
_entity_poly.type
_entity_poly.pdbx_seq_one_letter_code
_entity_poly.pdbx_strand_id
1 'polypeptide(L)'
;MKKNKSLFVLLALCFSAIWADAQVSLSFEESLRLLRQENQSLKIADKSIEIAKAERDKLNAFWYPSLQSSGAFVHMSEKIEVKQPLSQFTDPAKNFVHSIIPDDQVISAILDQIGANTLVFPLTPRNLTSIDLSAEWVLFSGGKRFHATNIGRTMVDLARENRAQTVATQQNLLTESYYGLRLAQQIVTVREETYKGLQKHYENALKLEAAGMIDKAGRLFAQVNMDEAKRTLDAARKDETVVQNTLKVLLNKKDMDENIVPTSPLFM
;
A
#
# COMPACT_ATOMS: atom_id res chain seq x y z
N MET A 1 35.49 36.69 -41.74
CA MET A 1 35.18 36.52 -40.31
C MET A 1 33.88 37.22 -39.83
N LYS A 2 32.84 37.40 -40.67
CA LYS A 2 31.57 38.06 -40.28
C LYS A 2 30.37 37.11 -40.18
N LYS A 3 30.46 35.86 -40.64
CA LYS A 3 29.33 34.90 -40.68
C LYS A 3 29.03 34.14 -39.36
N ASN A 4 29.97 34.07 -38.42
CA ASN A 4 29.80 33.28 -37.20
C ASN A 4 29.14 34.04 -36.02
N LYS A 5 29.09 35.40 -36.09
CA LYS A 5 28.43 36.18 -35.02
C LYS A 5 26.91 36.10 -35.08
N SER A 6 26.31 35.96 -36.26
CA SER A 6 24.87 35.82 -36.43
C SER A 6 24.35 34.45 -35.92
N LEU A 7 25.16 33.40 -36.10
CA LEU A 7 24.79 32.05 -35.60
C LEU A 7 24.82 31.97 -34.05
N PHE A 8 25.77 32.65 -33.42
CA PHE A 8 25.89 32.72 -31.96
C PHE A 8 24.75 33.52 -31.30
N VAL A 9 24.29 34.60 -31.97
CA VAL A 9 23.15 35.39 -31.49
C VAL A 9 21.84 34.61 -31.64
N LEU A 10 21.68 33.84 -32.71
CA LEU A 10 20.51 32.98 -32.91
C LEU A 10 20.47 31.80 -31.90
N LEU A 11 21.64 31.23 -31.60
CA LEU A 11 21.76 30.16 -30.56
C LEU A 11 21.51 30.71 -29.15
N ALA A 12 21.94 31.93 -28.84
CA ALA A 12 21.70 32.60 -27.56
C ALA A 12 20.22 33.00 -27.38
N LEU A 13 19.52 33.37 -28.46
CA LEU A 13 18.08 33.65 -28.45
C LEU A 13 17.23 32.37 -28.26
N CYS A 14 17.67 31.22 -28.77
CA CYS A 14 17.01 29.93 -28.52
C CYS A 14 17.23 29.43 -27.09
N PHE A 15 18.33 29.78 -26.43
CA PHE A 15 18.62 29.36 -25.06
C PHE A 15 17.90 30.19 -23.98
N SER A 16 17.47 31.41 -24.31
CA SER A 16 16.71 32.27 -23.39
C SER A 16 15.20 31.94 -23.32
N ALA A 17 14.70 31.08 -24.21
CA ALA A 17 13.29 30.67 -24.22
C ALA A 17 12.97 29.49 -23.29
N ILE A 18 13.95 28.92 -22.58
CA ILE A 18 13.79 27.68 -21.79
C ILE A 18 13.39 27.94 -20.32
N TRP A 19 13.31 29.18 -19.88
CA TRP A 19 12.92 29.54 -18.52
C TRP A 19 11.53 30.21 -18.48
N ALA A 20 10.62 29.76 -19.31
CA ALA A 20 9.22 30.03 -19.08
C ALA A 20 8.79 29.10 -17.94
N ASP A 21 8.48 29.68 -16.79
CA ASP A 21 7.80 28.98 -15.70
C ASP A 21 6.53 28.37 -16.30
N ALA A 22 6.55 27.06 -16.56
CA ALA A 22 5.47 26.38 -17.24
C ALA A 22 4.28 26.34 -16.26
N GLN A 23 3.35 27.27 -16.43
CA GLN A 23 2.12 27.34 -15.66
C GLN A 23 1.03 26.57 -16.40
N VAL A 24 0.44 25.59 -15.75
CA VAL A 24 -0.71 24.88 -16.28
C VAL A 24 -1.99 25.55 -15.78
N SER A 25 -2.67 26.23 -16.69
CA SER A 25 -4.00 26.77 -16.41
C SER A 25 -5.02 25.63 -16.37
N LEU A 26 -5.74 25.48 -15.27
CA LEU A 26 -6.70 24.41 -15.06
C LEU A 26 -8.05 25.00 -14.61
N SER A 27 -9.10 24.65 -15.34
CA SER A 27 -10.48 24.96 -14.90
C SER A 27 -10.96 23.96 -13.85
N PHE A 28 -12.00 24.31 -13.10
CA PHE A 28 -12.60 23.40 -12.13
C PHE A 28 -13.16 22.14 -12.80
N GLU A 29 -13.78 22.28 -13.96
CA GLU A 29 -14.34 21.14 -14.70
C GLU A 29 -13.27 20.19 -15.22
N GLU A 30 -12.15 20.72 -15.71
CA GLU A 30 -10.99 19.92 -16.10
C GLU A 30 -10.37 19.19 -14.92
N SER A 31 -10.25 19.88 -13.77
CA SER A 31 -9.79 19.29 -12.52
C SER A 31 -10.71 18.16 -12.08
N LEU A 32 -12.04 18.33 -12.21
CA LEU A 32 -13.02 17.29 -11.90
C LEU A 32 -12.91 16.08 -12.83
N ARG A 33 -12.65 16.32 -14.12
CA ARG A 33 -12.42 15.24 -15.09
C ARG A 33 -11.14 14.45 -14.75
N LEU A 34 -10.05 15.16 -14.46
CA LEU A 34 -8.79 14.54 -14.05
C LEU A 34 -8.94 13.76 -12.75
N LEU A 35 -9.64 14.31 -11.76
CA LEU A 35 -9.93 13.60 -10.52
C LEU A 35 -10.60 12.26 -10.79
N ARG A 36 -11.64 12.23 -11.63
CA ARG A 36 -12.38 11.00 -11.96
C ARG A 36 -11.54 9.96 -12.67
N GLN A 37 -10.55 10.38 -13.47
CA GLN A 37 -9.70 9.50 -14.25
C GLN A 37 -8.46 9.02 -13.50
N GLU A 38 -7.84 9.90 -12.74
CA GLU A 38 -6.48 9.67 -12.22
C GLU A 38 -6.42 9.50 -10.71
N ASN A 39 -7.46 9.88 -9.95
CA ASN A 39 -7.42 9.83 -8.50
C ASN A 39 -7.24 8.41 -7.97
N GLN A 40 -6.24 8.20 -7.11
CA GLN A 40 -5.89 6.89 -6.58
C GLN A 40 -6.98 6.31 -5.66
N SER A 41 -7.67 7.16 -4.88
CA SER A 41 -8.74 6.70 -4.00
C SER A 41 -9.92 6.13 -4.79
N LEU A 42 -10.22 6.71 -5.97
CA LEU A 42 -11.25 6.17 -6.86
C LEU A 42 -10.82 4.85 -7.50
N LYS A 43 -9.56 4.75 -7.93
CA LYS A 43 -9.00 3.50 -8.46
C LYS A 43 -9.03 2.37 -7.40
N ILE A 44 -8.73 2.69 -6.13
CA ILE A 44 -8.83 1.75 -5.01
C ILE A 44 -10.29 1.32 -4.80
N ALA A 45 -11.25 2.26 -4.83
CA ALA A 45 -12.65 1.94 -4.68
C ALA A 45 -13.18 1.05 -5.82
N ASP A 46 -12.72 1.26 -7.06
CA ASP A 46 -13.03 0.38 -8.21
C ASP A 46 -12.47 -1.03 -7.99
N LYS A 47 -11.24 -1.16 -7.50
CA LYS A 47 -10.66 -2.46 -7.15
C LYS A 47 -11.38 -3.15 -5.98
N SER A 48 -11.91 -2.40 -5.04
CA SER A 48 -12.72 -2.94 -3.95
C SER A 48 -14.02 -3.58 -4.47
N ILE A 49 -14.63 -3.03 -5.53
CA ILE A 49 -15.77 -3.66 -6.20
C ILE A 49 -15.36 -4.98 -6.88
N GLU A 50 -14.19 -5.03 -7.52
CA GLU A 50 -13.67 -6.27 -8.12
C GLU A 50 -13.44 -7.34 -7.05
N ILE A 51 -12.87 -6.98 -5.91
CA ILE A 51 -12.69 -7.87 -4.76
C ILE A 51 -14.04 -8.39 -4.26
N ALA A 52 -15.02 -7.51 -4.07
CA ALA A 52 -16.36 -7.91 -3.63
C ALA A 52 -17.04 -8.86 -4.63
N LYS A 53 -16.83 -8.67 -5.94
CA LYS A 53 -17.32 -9.62 -6.98
C LYS A 53 -16.63 -10.98 -6.86
N ALA A 54 -15.31 -11.01 -6.66
CA ALA A 54 -14.57 -12.26 -6.49
C ALA A 54 -15.01 -13.01 -5.21
N GLU A 55 -15.25 -12.30 -4.11
CA GLU A 55 -15.79 -12.89 -2.88
C GLU A 55 -17.23 -13.43 -3.08
N ARG A 56 -18.09 -12.72 -3.83
CA ARG A 56 -19.40 -13.25 -4.22
C ARG A 56 -19.25 -14.54 -5.03
N ASP A 57 -18.32 -14.59 -5.97
CA ASP A 57 -18.12 -15.77 -6.83
C ASP A 57 -17.56 -16.94 -6.01
N LYS A 58 -16.71 -16.67 -5.02
CA LYS A 58 -16.25 -17.64 -4.03
C LYS A 58 -17.42 -18.19 -3.20
N LEU A 59 -18.36 -17.34 -2.77
CA LEU A 59 -19.57 -17.79 -2.07
C LEU A 59 -20.49 -18.61 -2.99
N ASN A 60 -20.54 -18.27 -4.28
CA ASN A 60 -21.27 -19.08 -5.27
C ASN A 60 -20.60 -20.44 -5.51
N ALA A 61 -19.30 -20.59 -5.27
CA ALA A 61 -18.60 -21.85 -5.42
C ALA A 61 -19.13 -22.95 -4.46
N PHE A 62 -19.83 -22.60 -3.36
CA PHE A 62 -20.53 -23.58 -2.51
C PHE A 62 -21.59 -24.41 -3.24
N TRP A 63 -22.00 -24.03 -4.45
CA TRP A 63 -22.91 -24.81 -5.26
C TRP A 63 -22.21 -25.95 -6.02
N TYR A 64 -20.88 -25.95 -6.09
CA TYR A 64 -20.06 -26.91 -6.80
C TYR A 64 -19.27 -27.80 -5.84
N PRO A 65 -18.85 -29.01 -6.25
CA PRO A 65 -17.94 -29.83 -5.48
C PRO A 65 -16.56 -29.16 -5.36
N SER A 66 -15.96 -29.23 -4.18
CA SER A 66 -14.56 -28.86 -3.96
C SER A 66 -13.66 -30.05 -4.23
N LEU A 67 -12.58 -29.85 -4.95
CA LEU A 67 -11.53 -30.82 -5.21
C LEU A 67 -10.29 -30.40 -4.40
N GLN A 68 -9.78 -31.32 -3.61
CA GLN A 68 -8.54 -31.14 -2.84
C GLN A 68 -7.54 -32.21 -3.26
N SER A 69 -6.31 -31.77 -3.47
CA SER A 69 -5.16 -32.66 -3.66
C SER A 69 -4.10 -32.32 -2.62
N SER A 70 -3.66 -33.34 -1.90
CA SER A 70 -2.56 -33.23 -0.97
C SER A 70 -1.51 -34.27 -1.23
N GLY A 71 -0.25 -33.93 -1.01
CA GLY A 71 0.86 -34.86 -1.14
C GLY A 71 1.82 -34.65 0.02
N ALA A 72 2.26 -35.77 0.62
CA ALA A 72 3.28 -35.75 1.64
C ALA A 72 4.39 -36.75 1.31
N PHE A 73 5.61 -36.32 1.49
CA PHE A 73 6.80 -37.15 1.46
C PHE A 73 7.48 -37.09 2.81
N VAL A 74 7.59 -38.27 3.46
CA VAL A 74 8.24 -38.39 4.76
C VAL A 74 9.46 -39.29 4.59
N HIS A 75 10.62 -38.75 4.90
CA HIS A 75 11.85 -39.52 4.99
C HIS A 75 12.23 -39.71 6.46
N MET A 76 12.33 -40.97 6.90
CA MET A 76 12.73 -41.31 8.25
C MET A 76 14.22 -41.67 8.26
N SER A 77 14.99 -41.12 9.19
CA SER A 77 16.38 -41.43 9.37
C SER A 77 16.59 -42.91 9.73
N GLU A 78 15.65 -43.50 10.45
CA GLU A 78 15.65 -44.92 10.85
C GLU A 78 14.32 -45.56 10.47
N LYS A 79 14.34 -46.87 10.16
CA LYS A 79 13.14 -47.69 9.99
C LYS A 79 12.53 -47.99 11.38
N ILE A 80 11.23 -47.89 11.48
CA ILE A 80 10.52 -48.35 12.66
C ILE A 80 10.46 -49.89 12.54
N GLU A 81 11.18 -50.56 13.39
CA GLU A 81 11.25 -52.04 13.43
C GLU A 81 10.83 -52.54 14.81
N VAL A 82 9.96 -53.57 14.83
CA VAL A 82 9.71 -54.31 16.03
C VAL A 82 10.71 -55.47 16.08
N LYS A 83 11.58 -55.44 17.06
CA LYS A 83 12.57 -56.50 17.35
C LYS A 83 12.00 -57.42 18.42
N GLN A 84 11.75 -58.65 18.07
CA GLN A 84 11.26 -59.64 19.00
C GLN A 84 12.34 -60.72 19.17
N PRO A 85 13.00 -60.81 20.34
CA PRO A 85 13.99 -61.84 20.57
C PRO A 85 13.28 -63.18 20.63
N LEU A 86 13.87 -64.19 19.95
CA LEU A 86 13.33 -65.55 19.95
C LEU A 86 13.51 -66.24 21.30
N SER A 87 14.31 -65.69 22.19
CA SER A 87 14.45 -66.17 23.56
C SER A 87 13.12 -66.25 24.32
N GLN A 88 12.16 -65.34 24.01
CA GLN A 88 10.81 -65.37 24.60
C GLN A 88 10.05 -66.68 24.31
N PHE A 89 10.37 -67.34 23.21
CA PHE A 89 9.77 -68.63 22.83
C PHE A 89 10.64 -69.81 23.22
N THR A 90 11.97 -69.67 23.21
CA THR A 90 12.91 -70.75 23.53
C THR A 90 13.12 -70.92 25.03
N ASP A 91 13.01 -69.88 25.86
CA ASP A 91 13.16 -69.97 27.31
C ASP A 91 12.10 -70.84 28.00
N PRO A 92 10.78 -70.70 27.67
CA PRO A 92 9.78 -71.61 28.18
C PRO A 92 10.01 -73.05 27.71
N ALA A 93 10.43 -73.28 26.47
CA ALA A 93 10.73 -74.61 25.95
C ALA A 93 11.95 -75.23 26.64
N LYS A 94 12.98 -74.46 26.92
CA LYS A 94 14.13 -74.83 27.71
C LYS A 94 13.76 -75.30 29.12
N ASN A 95 12.97 -74.45 29.80
CA ASN A 95 12.50 -74.75 31.13
C ASN A 95 11.68 -76.04 31.17
N PHE A 96 10.84 -76.26 30.15
CA PHE A 96 10.09 -77.49 30.00
C PHE A 96 10.98 -78.72 29.78
N VAL A 97 11.94 -78.69 28.87
CA VAL A 97 12.88 -79.75 28.57
C VAL A 97 13.74 -80.07 29.81
N HIS A 98 14.24 -79.04 30.49
CA HIS A 98 15.01 -79.24 31.73
C HIS A 98 14.24 -79.88 32.86
N SER A 99 12.90 -79.66 32.87
CA SER A 99 12.03 -80.37 33.88
C SER A 99 11.85 -81.85 33.61
N ILE A 100 12.06 -82.31 32.37
CA ILE A 100 11.90 -83.72 31.98
C ILE A 100 13.25 -84.44 31.91
N ILE A 101 14.30 -83.77 31.41
CA ILE A 101 15.65 -84.32 31.24
C ILE A 101 16.62 -83.32 31.89
N PRO A 102 17.03 -83.54 33.15
CA PRO A 102 17.82 -82.56 33.89
C PRO A 102 19.29 -82.31 33.35
N ASP A 103 19.82 -83.22 32.55
CA ASP A 103 21.19 -83.16 32.07
C ASP A 103 21.29 -83.01 30.51
N ASP A 104 20.33 -82.36 29.92
CA ASP A 104 20.28 -82.16 28.45
C ASP A 104 21.05 -80.91 28.01
N GLN A 105 22.35 -81.02 27.89
CA GLN A 105 23.23 -79.97 27.41
C GLN A 105 23.07 -79.69 25.89
N VAL A 106 22.66 -80.68 25.10
CA VAL A 106 22.58 -80.55 23.63
C VAL A 106 21.32 -79.79 23.23
N ILE A 107 20.15 -80.13 23.78
CA ILE A 107 18.89 -79.43 23.44
C ILE A 107 18.91 -78.01 23.98
N SER A 108 19.46 -77.82 25.18
CA SER A 108 19.66 -76.50 25.77
C SER A 108 20.56 -75.61 24.89
N ALA A 109 21.67 -76.13 24.38
CA ALA A 109 22.59 -75.40 23.47
C ALA A 109 21.91 -75.01 22.13
N ILE A 110 21.09 -75.92 21.58
CA ILE A 110 20.32 -75.64 20.35
C ILE A 110 19.29 -74.54 20.58
N LEU A 111 18.56 -74.62 21.69
CA LEU A 111 17.54 -73.60 22.05
C LEU A 111 18.22 -72.26 22.35
N ASP A 112 19.40 -72.20 22.92
CA ASP A 112 20.21 -71.01 23.12
C ASP A 112 20.64 -70.38 21.78
N GLN A 113 21.06 -71.23 20.86
CA GLN A 113 21.44 -70.76 19.53
C GLN A 113 20.26 -70.19 18.73
N ILE A 114 19.08 -70.78 18.89
CA ILE A 114 17.83 -70.26 18.30
C ILE A 114 17.39 -68.99 19.02
N GLY A 115 17.42 -68.99 20.34
CA GLY A 115 17.03 -67.87 21.19
C GLY A 115 17.92 -66.60 21.00
N ALA A 116 19.18 -66.79 20.62
CA ALA A 116 20.10 -65.72 20.34
C ALA A 116 19.71 -64.90 19.09
N ASN A 117 18.83 -65.41 18.24
CA ASN A 117 18.33 -64.70 17.07
C ASN A 117 17.16 -63.78 17.43
N THR A 118 17.10 -62.68 16.72
CA THR A 118 16.00 -61.70 16.90
C THR A 118 15.25 -61.59 15.57
N LEU A 119 13.90 -61.75 15.66
CA LEU A 119 13.04 -61.47 14.53
C LEU A 119 12.84 -59.95 14.40
N VAL A 120 13.11 -59.43 13.24
CA VAL A 120 12.95 -58.00 12.94
C VAL A 120 11.78 -57.85 11.97
N PHE A 121 10.74 -57.20 12.41
CA PHE A 121 9.60 -56.89 11.61
C PHE A 121 9.61 -55.40 11.26
N PRO A 122 9.95 -55.00 10.01
CA PRO A 122 9.87 -53.61 9.60
C PRO A 122 8.41 -53.15 9.52
N LEU A 123 8.01 -52.20 10.38
CA LEU A 123 6.65 -51.65 10.40
C LEU A 123 6.45 -50.57 9.38
N THR A 124 7.51 -49.80 9.03
CA THR A 124 7.41 -48.73 8.08
C THR A 124 8.60 -48.69 7.14
N PRO A 125 8.37 -48.35 5.86
CA PRO A 125 9.47 -48.05 4.95
C PRO A 125 10.18 -46.77 5.35
N ARG A 126 11.46 -46.61 4.96
CA ARG A 126 12.24 -45.39 5.21
C ARG A 126 11.64 -44.17 4.51
N ASN A 127 11.06 -44.38 3.33
CA ASN A 127 10.40 -43.36 2.52
C ASN A 127 8.93 -43.67 2.44
N LEU A 128 8.12 -42.74 2.90
CA LEU A 128 6.69 -42.81 2.77
C LEU A 128 6.20 -41.66 1.88
N THR A 129 5.59 -41.98 0.77
CA THR A 129 4.95 -41.02 -0.12
C THR A 129 3.45 -41.28 -0.08
N SER A 130 2.68 -40.25 0.26
CA SER A 130 1.23 -40.27 0.13
C SER A 130 0.77 -39.20 -0.83
N ILE A 131 -0.20 -39.54 -1.67
CA ILE A 131 -0.92 -38.63 -2.56
C ILE A 131 -2.39 -38.91 -2.33
N ASP A 132 -3.10 -37.85 -1.89
CA ASP A 132 -4.53 -37.93 -1.64
C ASP A 132 -5.26 -37.01 -2.61
N LEU A 133 -6.33 -37.51 -3.21
CA LEU A 133 -7.26 -36.74 -4.00
C LEU A 133 -8.66 -36.93 -3.40
N SER A 134 -9.25 -35.84 -2.94
CA SER A 134 -10.60 -35.86 -2.37
C SER A 134 -11.54 -34.92 -3.10
N ALA A 135 -12.79 -35.32 -3.24
CA ALA A 135 -13.87 -34.50 -3.77
C ALA A 135 -14.98 -34.43 -2.72
N GLU A 136 -15.34 -33.23 -2.30
CA GLU A 136 -16.40 -33.00 -1.33
C GLU A 136 -17.51 -32.17 -1.95
N TRP A 137 -18.74 -32.67 -1.88
CA TRP A 137 -19.91 -31.94 -2.35
C TRP A 137 -21.00 -31.94 -1.27
N VAL A 138 -21.25 -30.78 -0.70
CA VAL A 138 -22.32 -30.61 0.28
C VAL A 138 -23.66 -30.56 -0.43
N LEU A 139 -24.44 -31.62 -0.42
CA LEU A 139 -25.74 -31.71 -1.11
C LEU A 139 -26.82 -30.87 -0.43
N PHE A 140 -26.83 -30.84 0.90
CA PHE A 140 -27.79 -30.10 1.70
C PHE A 140 -27.11 -29.36 2.86
N SER A 141 -27.40 -28.07 3.02
CA SER A 141 -26.79 -27.20 4.02
C SER A 141 -27.81 -26.41 4.84
N GLY A 142 -29.08 -26.87 4.89
CA GLY A 142 -30.11 -26.16 5.66
C GLY A 142 -30.34 -24.70 5.23
N GLY A 143 -30.25 -24.41 3.96
CA GLY A 143 -30.45 -23.04 3.40
C GLY A 143 -29.21 -22.13 3.43
N LYS A 144 -28.08 -22.52 4.03
CA LYS A 144 -26.86 -21.70 4.13
C LYS A 144 -26.39 -21.18 2.77
N ARG A 145 -26.49 -21.97 1.69
CA ARG A 145 -26.07 -21.59 0.34
C ARG A 145 -26.85 -20.38 -0.20
N PHE A 146 -28.17 -20.35 0.01
CA PHE A 146 -28.99 -19.22 -0.43
C PHE A 146 -28.64 -17.95 0.31
N HIS A 147 -28.43 -18.03 1.62
CA HIS A 147 -28.02 -16.89 2.42
C HIS A 147 -26.60 -16.43 2.06
N ALA A 148 -25.66 -17.34 1.83
CA ALA A 148 -24.31 -17.01 1.38
C ALA A 148 -24.31 -16.26 0.03
N THR A 149 -25.10 -16.74 -0.95
CA THR A 149 -25.27 -16.05 -2.24
C THR A 149 -25.86 -14.67 -2.08
N ASN A 150 -26.87 -14.49 -1.21
CA ASN A 150 -27.45 -13.17 -0.94
C ASN A 150 -26.48 -12.23 -0.25
N ILE A 151 -25.70 -12.72 0.73
CA ILE A 151 -24.61 -11.96 1.37
C ILE A 151 -23.61 -11.48 0.32
N GLY A 152 -23.19 -12.37 -0.60
CA GLY A 152 -22.26 -12.01 -1.66
C GLY A 152 -22.79 -10.89 -2.58
N ARG A 153 -24.08 -10.91 -2.91
CA ARG A 153 -24.73 -9.82 -3.68
C ARG A 153 -24.72 -8.52 -2.91
N THR A 154 -25.16 -8.55 -1.65
CA THR A 154 -25.19 -7.36 -0.78
C THR A 154 -23.79 -6.77 -0.57
N MET A 155 -22.73 -7.60 -0.48
CA MET A 155 -21.34 -7.13 -0.40
C MET A 155 -20.93 -6.33 -1.65
N VAL A 156 -21.33 -6.78 -2.85
CA VAL A 156 -21.07 -6.04 -4.09
C VAL A 156 -21.82 -4.71 -4.10
N ASP A 157 -23.07 -4.68 -3.66
CA ASP A 157 -23.86 -3.45 -3.61
C ASP A 157 -23.28 -2.48 -2.58
N LEU A 158 -22.88 -2.95 -1.40
CA LEU A 158 -22.17 -2.16 -0.40
C LEU A 158 -20.85 -1.56 -0.98
N ALA A 159 -20.08 -2.34 -1.72
CA ALA A 159 -18.85 -1.83 -2.34
C ALA A 159 -19.14 -0.74 -3.38
N ARG A 160 -20.24 -0.82 -4.11
CA ARG A 160 -20.68 0.22 -5.06
C ARG A 160 -21.10 1.51 -4.33
N GLU A 161 -21.86 1.39 -3.24
CA GLU A 161 -22.24 2.54 -2.42
C GLU A 161 -21.01 3.21 -1.77
N ASN A 162 -20.08 2.44 -1.26
CA ASN A 162 -18.81 2.95 -0.74
C ASN A 162 -18.02 3.71 -1.81
N ARG A 163 -18.04 3.21 -3.05
CA ARG A 163 -17.44 3.94 -4.18
C ARG A 163 -18.15 5.26 -4.45
N ALA A 164 -19.48 5.29 -4.44
CA ALA A 164 -20.23 6.52 -4.62
C ALA A 164 -19.92 7.54 -3.52
N GLN A 165 -19.84 7.10 -2.28
CA GLN A 165 -19.40 7.93 -1.16
C GLN A 165 -17.97 8.45 -1.36
N THR A 166 -17.04 7.60 -1.81
CA THR A 166 -15.66 8.02 -2.10
C THR A 166 -15.64 9.10 -3.18
N VAL A 167 -16.43 8.96 -4.25
CA VAL A 167 -16.56 9.99 -5.31
C VAL A 167 -17.00 11.32 -4.71
N ALA A 168 -18.06 11.33 -3.90
CA ALA A 168 -18.56 12.55 -3.27
C ALA A 168 -17.51 13.20 -2.36
N THR A 169 -16.81 12.39 -1.55
CA THR A 169 -15.74 12.88 -0.67
C THR A 169 -14.60 13.50 -1.47
N GLN A 170 -14.12 12.82 -2.53
CA GLN A 170 -13.05 13.34 -3.35
C GLN A 170 -13.44 14.59 -4.14
N GLN A 171 -14.70 14.72 -4.55
CA GLN A 171 -15.23 15.94 -5.18
C GLN A 171 -15.26 17.13 -4.20
N ASN A 172 -15.66 16.89 -2.95
CA ASN A 172 -15.63 17.92 -1.92
C ASN A 172 -14.20 18.40 -1.63
N LEU A 173 -13.26 17.45 -1.49
CA LEU A 173 -11.82 17.76 -1.31
C LEU A 173 -11.25 18.53 -2.51
N LEU A 174 -11.68 18.19 -3.73
CA LEU A 174 -11.28 18.95 -4.92
C LEU A 174 -11.81 20.38 -4.86
N THR A 175 -13.07 20.56 -4.50
CA THR A 175 -13.67 21.90 -4.40
C THR A 175 -12.91 22.75 -3.39
N GLU A 176 -12.67 22.21 -2.20
CA GLU A 176 -11.92 22.87 -1.14
C GLU A 176 -10.48 23.22 -1.58
N SER A 177 -9.75 22.24 -2.15
CA SER A 177 -8.36 22.45 -2.56
C SER A 177 -8.23 23.41 -3.74
N TYR A 178 -9.14 23.33 -4.72
CA TYR A 178 -9.12 24.19 -5.91
C TYR A 178 -9.39 25.65 -5.58
N TYR A 179 -10.49 25.91 -4.88
CA TYR A 179 -10.85 27.27 -4.46
C TYR A 179 -9.99 27.78 -3.32
N GLY A 180 -9.47 26.88 -2.47
CA GLY A 180 -8.45 27.20 -1.48
C GLY A 180 -7.14 27.69 -2.13
N LEU A 181 -6.70 27.07 -3.21
CA LEU A 181 -5.54 27.56 -3.97
C LEU A 181 -5.80 28.94 -4.58
N ARG A 182 -6.99 29.15 -5.16
CA ARG A 182 -7.38 30.44 -5.72
C ARG A 182 -7.35 31.54 -4.67
N LEU A 183 -7.90 31.24 -3.47
CA LEU A 183 -7.87 32.18 -2.34
C LEU A 183 -6.44 32.46 -1.86
N ALA A 184 -5.60 31.42 -1.71
CA ALA A 184 -4.21 31.58 -1.29
C ALA A 184 -3.43 32.49 -2.24
N GLN A 185 -3.61 32.34 -3.55
CA GLN A 185 -3.00 33.22 -4.57
C GLN A 185 -3.46 34.68 -4.44
N GLN A 186 -4.74 34.91 -4.17
CA GLN A 186 -5.23 36.25 -3.91
C GLN A 186 -4.65 36.86 -2.64
N ILE A 187 -4.53 36.06 -1.57
CA ILE A 187 -3.89 36.50 -0.32
C ILE A 187 -2.46 36.89 -0.58
N VAL A 188 -1.69 36.08 -1.32
CA VAL A 188 -0.30 36.41 -1.68
C VAL A 188 -0.25 37.74 -2.42
N THR A 189 -1.11 37.95 -3.42
CA THR A 189 -1.18 39.23 -4.17
C THR A 189 -1.41 40.43 -3.24
N VAL A 190 -2.39 40.35 -2.35
CA VAL A 190 -2.68 41.42 -1.39
C VAL A 190 -1.49 41.66 -0.43
N ARG A 191 -0.84 40.59 0.06
CA ARG A 191 0.32 40.70 0.93
C ARG A 191 1.54 41.33 0.21
N GLU A 192 1.72 41.01 -1.07
CA GLU A 192 2.76 41.66 -1.91
C GLU A 192 2.54 43.15 -2.07
N GLU A 193 1.31 43.56 -2.35
CA GLU A 193 0.95 44.98 -2.46
C GLU A 193 1.14 45.70 -1.12
N THR A 194 0.74 45.08 -0.02
CA THR A 194 0.97 45.59 1.34
C THR A 194 2.45 45.78 1.62
N TYR A 195 3.26 44.77 1.33
CA TYR A 195 4.72 44.83 1.53
C TYR A 195 5.35 45.95 0.69
N LYS A 196 5.00 46.05 -0.61
CA LYS A 196 5.45 47.10 -1.49
C LYS A 196 5.08 48.51 -0.97
N GLY A 197 3.86 48.67 -0.46
CA GLY A 197 3.41 49.93 0.14
C GLY A 197 4.22 50.31 1.39
N LEU A 198 4.45 49.36 2.30
CA LEU A 198 5.24 49.59 3.51
C LEU A 198 6.73 49.76 3.24
N GLN A 199 7.27 49.11 2.20
CA GLN A 199 8.63 49.33 1.73
C GLN A 199 8.80 50.77 1.28
N LYS A 200 7.89 51.29 0.46
CA LYS A 200 7.88 52.68 0.03
C LYS A 200 7.74 53.66 1.19
N HIS A 201 6.93 53.31 2.18
CA HIS A 201 6.79 54.10 3.42
C HIS A 201 8.10 54.15 4.20
N TYR A 202 8.81 53.05 4.36
CA TYR A 202 10.12 52.97 4.98
C TYR A 202 11.17 53.80 4.23
N GLU A 203 11.20 53.71 2.90
CA GLU A 203 12.09 54.54 2.04
C GLU A 203 11.84 56.05 2.24
N ASN A 204 10.58 56.45 2.39
CA ASN A 204 10.24 57.84 2.68
C ASN A 204 10.66 58.24 4.11
N ALA A 205 10.49 57.35 5.10
CA ALA A 205 10.94 57.59 6.47
C ALA A 205 12.45 57.79 6.54
N LEU A 206 13.26 57.06 5.75
CA LEU A 206 14.71 57.27 5.64
C LEU A 206 15.05 58.69 5.12
N LYS A 207 14.31 59.19 4.13
CA LYS A 207 14.51 60.53 3.57
C LYS A 207 14.12 61.61 4.57
N LEU A 208 13.04 61.42 5.31
CA LEU A 208 12.56 62.38 6.33
C LEU A 208 13.51 62.42 7.52
N GLU A 209 14.06 61.31 7.98
CA GLU A 209 15.08 61.25 9.01
C GLU A 209 16.35 62.00 8.58
N ALA A 210 16.81 61.74 7.34
CA ALA A 210 17.98 62.44 6.78
C ALA A 210 17.78 63.97 6.66
N ALA A 211 16.55 64.41 6.46
CA ALA A 211 16.15 65.83 6.45
C ALA A 211 15.89 66.38 7.86
N GLY A 212 16.04 65.59 8.91
CA GLY A 212 15.76 66.00 10.30
C GLY A 212 14.27 66.21 10.62
N MET A 213 13.36 65.74 9.77
CA MET A 213 11.91 65.93 9.93
C MET A 213 11.25 64.87 10.82
N ILE A 214 11.90 63.72 11.00
CA ILE A 214 11.49 62.69 11.98
C ILE A 214 12.72 62.20 12.74
N ASP A 215 12.47 61.59 13.91
CA ASP A 215 13.52 60.97 14.71
C ASP A 215 13.83 59.53 14.29
N LYS A 216 14.89 58.96 14.84
CA LYS A 216 15.29 57.57 14.64
C LYS A 216 14.18 56.57 15.03
N ALA A 217 13.36 56.88 16.05
CA ALA A 217 12.28 56.03 16.49
C ALA A 217 11.18 55.89 15.41
N GLY A 218 10.82 57.01 14.73
CA GLY A 218 9.87 57.03 13.61
C GLY A 218 10.35 56.16 12.45
N ARG A 219 11.65 56.24 12.09
CA ARG A 219 12.21 55.33 11.04
C ARG A 219 12.20 53.86 11.46
N LEU A 220 12.62 53.58 12.70
CA LEU A 220 12.59 52.18 13.21
C LEU A 220 11.18 51.61 13.22
N PHE A 221 10.17 52.41 13.57
CA PHE A 221 8.76 51.98 13.50
C PHE A 221 8.34 51.62 12.08
N ALA A 222 8.72 52.44 11.06
CA ALA A 222 8.46 52.15 9.67
C ALA A 222 9.17 50.86 9.20
N GLN A 223 10.40 50.62 9.67
CA GLN A 223 11.16 49.40 9.38
C GLN A 223 10.49 48.16 9.97
N VAL A 224 10.08 48.18 11.22
CA VAL A 224 9.39 47.06 11.89
C VAL A 224 8.12 46.70 11.15
N ASN A 225 7.33 47.68 10.70
CA ASN A 225 6.10 47.44 9.93
C ASN A 225 6.41 46.82 8.56
N MET A 226 7.47 47.25 7.90
CA MET A 226 7.90 46.65 6.62
C MET A 226 8.37 45.20 6.82
N ASP A 227 9.19 44.94 7.85
CA ASP A 227 9.71 43.60 8.14
C ASP A 227 8.58 42.63 8.54
N GLU A 228 7.58 43.09 9.28
CA GLU A 228 6.37 42.31 9.61
C GLU A 228 5.54 42.00 8.36
N ALA A 229 5.36 42.98 7.45
CA ALA A 229 4.68 42.71 6.17
C ALA A 229 5.43 41.69 5.31
N LYS A 230 6.77 41.74 5.29
CA LYS A 230 7.60 40.75 4.60
C LYS A 230 7.39 39.36 5.21
N ARG A 231 7.42 39.26 6.54
CA ARG A 231 7.21 37.98 7.25
C ARG A 231 5.84 37.37 6.92
N THR A 232 4.79 38.21 6.89
CA THR A 232 3.42 37.73 6.55
C THR A 232 3.28 37.35 5.08
N LEU A 233 3.99 38.03 4.17
CA LEU A 233 4.06 37.63 2.76
C LEU A 233 4.76 36.28 2.58
N ASP A 234 5.91 36.09 3.24
CA ASP A 234 6.66 34.84 3.16
C ASP A 234 5.87 33.66 3.74
N ALA A 235 5.06 33.90 4.79
CA ALA A 235 4.13 32.91 5.33
C ALA A 235 3.04 32.59 4.30
N ALA A 236 2.39 33.58 3.70
CA ALA A 236 1.34 33.35 2.70
C ALA A 236 1.83 32.58 1.47
N ARG A 237 3.06 32.82 1.01
CA ARG A 237 3.68 32.06 -0.09
C ARG A 237 3.91 30.58 0.26
N LYS A 238 4.28 30.30 1.52
CA LYS A 238 4.41 28.92 1.99
C LYS A 238 3.06 28.23 2.05
N ASP A 239 2.04 28.92 2.55
CA ASP A 239 0.67 28.39 2.60
C ASP A 239 0.13 28.09 1.20
N GLU A 240 0.36 28.98 0.22
CA GLU A 240 0.05 28.73 -1.20
C GLU A 240 0.73 27.46 -1.70
N THR A 241 2.02 27.27 -1.42
CA THR A 241 2.77 26.09 -1.83
C THR A 241 2.17 24.80 -1.24
N VAL A 242 1.75 24.83 0.01
CA VAL A 242 1.11 23.67 0.66
C VAL A 242 -0.20 23.31 -0.05
N VAL A 243 -1.08 24.29 -0.27
CA VAL A 243 -2.37 24.07 -0.94
C VAL A 243 -2.16 23.59 -2.38
N GLN A 244 -1.18 24.13 -3.09
CA GLN A 244 -0.81 23.71 -4.43
C GLN A 244 -0.38 22.23 -4.48
N ASN A 245 0.48 21.82 -3.56
CA ASN A 245 0.93 20.44 -3.46
C ASN A 245 -0.24 19.50 -3.10
N THR A 246 -1.15 19.93 -2.25
CA THR A 246 -2.36 19.18 -1.92
C THR A 246 -3.21 18.94 -3.17
N LEU A 247 -3.42 19.95 -3.99
CA LEU A 247 -4.16 19.80 -5.25
C LEU A 247 -3.44 18.89 -6.25
N LYS A 248 -2.11 19.01 -6.38
CA LYS A 248 -1.29 18.12 -7.23
C LYS A 248 -1.43 16.65 -6.81
N VAL A 249 -1.38 16.38 -5.51
CA VAL A 249 -1.56 15.01 -4.97
C VAL A 249 -2.96 14.49 -5.26
N LEU A 250 -3.99 15.30 -5.06
CA LEU A 250 -5.38 14.93 -5.29
C LEU A 250 -5.64 14.56 -6.75
N LEU A 251 -5.01 15.29 -7.68
CA LEU A 251 -5.08 15.06 -9.13
C LEU A 251 -4.09 13.99 -9.62
N ASN A 252 -3.32 13.35 -8.71
CA ASN A 252 -2.26 12.39 -9.04
C ASN A 252 -1.18 12.96 -9.98
N LYS A 253 -0.84 14.24 -9.81
CA LYS A 253 0.17 14.97 -10.57
C LYS A 253 1.35 15.40 -9.69
N LYS A 254 1.79 14.53 -8.75
CA LYS A 254 2.87 14.84 -7.80
C LYS A 254 4.18 15.25 -8.50
N ASP A 255 4.50 14.61 -9.62
CA ASP A 255 5.76 14.77 -10.34
C ASP A 255 5.74 15.96 -11.32
N MET A 256 4.68 16.78 -11.27
CA MET A 256 4.55 17.95 -12.11
C MET A 256 5.29 19.13 -11.45
N ASP A 257 6.39 19.55 -12.06
CA ASP A 257 7.15 20.73 -11.60
C ASP A 257 6.38 22.03 -11.83
N GLU A 258 5.43 22.01 -12.78
CA GLU A 258 4.63 23.16 -13.18
C GLU A 258 3.62 23.57 -12.12
N ASN A 259 3.44 24.89 -11.95
CA ASN A 259 2.45 25.43 -11.03
C ASN A 259 1.05 25.45 -11.65
N ILE A 260 0.06 24.95 -10.90
CA ILE A 260 -1.35 24.96 -11.31
C ILE A 260 -1.91 26.36 -11.06
N VAL A 261 -2.47 26.96 -12.09
CA VAL A 261 -3.18 28.25 -12.01
C VAL A 261 -4.68 27.99 -12.19
N PRO A 262 -5.49 28.12 -11.12
CA PRO A 262 -6.94 28.00 -11.21
C PRO A 262 -7.53 29.13 -12.06
N THR A 263 -8.30 28.79 -13.10
CA THR A 263 -8.90 29.77 -14.02
C THR A 263 -10.35 30.11 -13.67
N SER A 264 -11.06 29.23 -12.95
CA SER A 264 -12.45 29.48 -12.57
C SER A 264 -12.57 30.63 -11.54
N PRO A 265 -13.57 31.51 -11.65
CA PRO A 265 -13.77 32.60 -10.70
C PRO A 265 -14.13 32.07 -9.30
N LEU A 266 -13.80 32.86 -8.25
CA LEU A 266 -14.07 32.49 -6.86
C LEU A 266 -15.57 32.53 -6.52
N PHE A 267 -16.31 33.35 -7.24
CA PHE A 267 -17.75 33.51 -7.08
C PHE A 267 -18.42 33.46 -8.46
N MET A 268 -19.46 32.68 -8.57
CA MET A 268 -20.38 32.75 -9.70
C MET A 268 -21.56 33.65 -9.35
#